data_188b115438d803654ab0d92c8506d9fa
#
_entry.id   188b115438d803654ab0d92c8506d9fa
#
_cell.length_a   1.000
_cell.length_b   1.000
_cell.length_c   1.000
_cell.angle_alpha   90.00
_cell.angle_beta   90.00
_cell.angle_gamma   90.00
#
_symmetry.space_group_name_H-M   'P 1'
#
loop_
_entity.id
_entity.type
_entity.pdbx_description
1 polymer ?
#
loop_
_entity_poly.entity_id
_entity_poly.type
_entity_poly.pdbx_seq_one_letter_code
_entity_poly.pdbx_strand_id
1 'polypeptide(L)'
;MKFRLHPLLLTNIFLGIFSLIVTSAVADNAKKPYWQDVQVVAVNKEYPRSSFMTYDNREDALSGKFERSKFYRLLNGTWKFYFVDSYKDLPDNITDPSVSTDSWYDIQVPGNWEVQGHGVAIYTNHGYEFKARNPQPPILPEATPVGVYRRDIDIPADWDGRDIYLHLAGAKSGVYVYINGKEVGYSEDSKNPAEFLINPYVKPGKNVLTLKIFRWSTGSYLECQDFWRISGIERDVYIYSQPKVAIRDFRVTSTLDDTYKNGIFKLAMDIRNNTSQPSKDYVIGYKVLDPKTDKVIAAFEMNTAIGANQTIPLFEEVKIEVPNVKTWTSEHPNLYKLLMYIKDGDKFTEIVPFNVGFRRIEIKPIEQKAANGKPYVCLFINGQPLKL
;
A
#
# COMPACT_ATOMS: atom_id res chain seq x y z
N MET A 1 38.01 -80.90 -9.41
CA MET A 1 38.45 -81.83 -8.35
C MET A 1 37.93 -81.30 -7.06
N LYS A 2 36.76 -81.76 -6.59
CA LYS A 2 36.53 -82.55 -5.38
C LYS A 2 36.98 -81.85 -4.12
N PHE A 3 35.98 -81.43 -3.32
CA PHE A 3 35.55 -81.86 -2.01
C PHE A 3 36.01 -80.94 -0.85
N ARG A 4 35.35 -80.66 0.23
CA ARG A 4 34.23 -81.23 0.93
C ARG A 4 33.72 -80.25 1.98
N LEU A 5 32.42 -80.38 2.30
CA LEU A 5 31.70 -79.77 3.44
C LEU A 5 32.20 -80.25 4.84
N HIS A 6 32.01 -79.46 5.87
CA HIS A 6 31.29 -79.72 7.14
C HIS A 6 31.81 -78.91 8.31
N PRO A 7 31.09 -78.83 9.45
CA PRO A 7 29.79 -78.22 9.69
C PRO A 7 29.79 -77.26 10.95
N LEU A 8 28.68 -76.55 11.08
CA LEU A 8 28.03 -76.09 12.31
C LEU A 8 28.81 -75.90 13.63
N LEU A 9 28.88 -74.67 14.10
CA LEU A 9 28.75 -74.36 15.52
C LEU A 9 27.80 -73.23 15.72
N LEU A 10 26.67 -73.50 16.38
CA LEU A 10 25.67 -72.56 16.88
C LEU A 10 26.34 -71.71 17.97
N THR A 11 26.32 -70.42 17.82
CA THR A 11 26.52 -69.52 18.95
C THR A 11 25.39 -68.53 18.97
N ASN A 12 24.54 -68.65 19.95
CA ASN A 12 23.44 -67.72 20.23
C ASN A 12 23.99 -66.34 20.53
N ILE A 13 23.74 -65.41 19.62
CA ILE A 13 23.91 -63.97 19.95
C ILE A 13 22.52 -63.42 20.23
N PHE A 14 22.34 -63.07 21.52
CA PHE A 14 21.18 -62.25 21.97
C PHE A 14 21.25 -60.93 21.24
N LEU A 15 20.37 -60.72 20.26
CA LEU A 15 20.08 -59.38 19.72
C LEU A 15 19.11 -58.67 20.66
N GLY A 16 19.68 -57.90 21.52
CA GLY A 16 18.89 -56.90 22.28
C GLY A 16 18.35 -55.86 21.31
N ILE A 17 17.07 -55.92 21.01
CA ILE A 17 16.35 -54.86 20.27
C ILE A 17 16.24 -53.67 21.27
N PHE A 18 17.17 -52.70 21.12
CA PHE A 18 17.01 -51.36 21.69
C PHE A 18 16.00 -50.63 20.83
N SER A 19 14.72 -50.68 21.24
CA SER A 19 13.66 -49.86 20.66
C SER A 19 13.95 -48.40 21.08
N LEU A 20 14.64 -47.64 20.24
CA LEU A 20 14.71 -46.19 20.35
C LEU A 20 13.28 -45.68 20.08
N ILE A 21 12.54 -45.40 21.12
CA ILE A 21 11.33 -44.57 21.04
C ILE A 21 11.85 -43.15 20.75
N VAL A 22 11.93 -42.81 19.44
CA VAL A 22 12.02 -41.42 19.01
C VAL A 22 10.63 -40.84 19.28
N THR A 23 10.42 -40.28 20.46
CA THR A 23 9.33 -39.34 20.65
C THR A 23 9.64 -38.13 19.76
N SER A 24 9.17 -38.16 18.52
CA SER A 24 8.99 -36.96 17.76
C SER A 24 8.04 -36.07 18.57
N ALA A 25 8.60 -35.10 19.28
CA ALA A 25 7.83 -33.99 19.74
C ALA A 25 7.20 -33.39 18.49
N VAL A 26 5.93 -33.70 18.24
CA VAL A 26 5.10 -32.93 17.35
C VAL A 26 5.03 -31.56 18.00
N ALA A 27 5.92 -30.67 17.58
CA ALA A 27 5.78 -29.26 17.89
C ALA A 27 4.37 -28.92 17.42
N ASP A 28 3.52 -28.59 18.38
CA ASP A 28 2.19 -28.07 18.10
C ASP A 28 2.40 -26.85 17.21
N ASN A 29 2.19 -27.02 15.90
CA ASN A 29 2.30 -25.96 14.90
C ASN A 29 1.08 -25.06 15.04
N ALA A 30 0.82 -24.54 16.23
CA ALA A 30 -0.11 -23.45 16.41
C ALA A 30 0.33 -22.31 15.48
N LYS A 31 -0.53 -22.00 14.50
CA LYS A 31 -0.26 -20.98 13.51
C LYS A 31 0.06 -19.67 14.24
N LYS A 32 1.28 -19.16 14.03
CA LYS A 32 1.69 -17.90 14.64
C LYS A 32 0.73 -16.78 14.21
N PRO A 33 0.38 -15.84 15.10
CA PRO A 33 -0.35 -14.66 14.71
C PRO A 33 0.47 -13.84 13.69
N TYR A 34 -0.17 -13.18 12.75
CA TYR A 34 0.50 -12.49 11.63
C TYR A 34 1.59 -11.53 12.10
N TRP A 35 1.35 -10.75 13.16
CA TRP A 35 2.32 -9.78 13.67
C TRP A 35 3.63 -10.41 14.23
N GLN A 36 3.67 -11.73 14.42
CA GLN A 36 4.84 -12.50 14.86
C GLN A 36 5.37 -13.45 13.77
N ASP A 37 4.75 -13.47 12.60
CA ASP A 37 5.12 -14.38 11.51
C ASP A 37 5.80 -13.61 10.37
N VAL A 38 7.12 -13.76 10.24
CA VAL A 38 7.92 -13.11 9.19
C VAL A 38 7.53 -13.51 7.76
N GLN A 39 6.74 -14.56 7.60
CA GLN A 39 6.24 -14.98 6.29
C GLN A 39 4.95 -14.23 5.90
N VAL A 40 4.34 -13.49 6.83
CA VAL A 40 3.04 -12.84 6.65
C VAL A 40 3.17 -11.34 6.88
N VAL A 41 3.51 -10.61 5.84
CA VAL A 41 3.57 -9.12 5.87
C VAL A 41 2.26 -8.45 5.44
N ALA A 42 1.38 -9.21 4.79
CA ALA A 42 0.07 -8.74 4.35
C ALA A 42 -0.91 -9.91 4.15
N VAL A 43 -2.20 -9.68 4.43
CA VAL A 43 -3.31 -10.58 4.12
C VAL A 43 -4.43 -9.76 3.50
N ASN A 44 -4.93 -10.16 2.32
CA ASN A 44 -5.99 -9.48 1.55
C ASN A 44 -5.70 -7.98 1.29
N LYS A 45 -4.46 -7.55 1.42
CA LYS A 45 -4.04 -6.20 1.07
C LYS A 45 -3.86 -6.11 -0.44
N GLU A 46 -4.41 -5.07 -1.05
CA GLU A 46 -4.19 -4.76 -2.46
C GLU A 46 -2.71 -4.45 -2.75
N TYR A 47 -2.24 -4.77 -3.96
CA TYR A 47 -0.91 -4.35 -4.38
C TYR A 47 -0.78 -2.82 -4.36
N PRO A 48 0.38 -2.28 -3.97
CA PRO A 48 0.63 -0.85 -4.01
C PRO A 48 0.36 -0.24 -5.39
N ARG A 49 -0.15 0.98 -5.42
CA ARG A 49 -0.43 1.74 -6.62
C ARG A 49 -0.15 3.23 -6.43
N SER A 50 -0.15 3.98 -7.51
CA SER A 50 -0.13 5.43 -7.48
C SER A 50 -1.33 5.99 -6.70
N SER A 51 -1.10 7.04 -5.91
CA SER A 51 -2.17 7.69 -5.17
C SER A 51 -2.97 8.60 -6.08
N PHE A 52 -4.25 8.32 -6.25
CA PHE A 52 -5.19 9.12 -7.04
C PHE A 52 -6.63 8.94 -6.52
N MET A 53 -7.52 9.80 -6.99
CA MET A 53 -8.96 9.71 -6.75
C MET A 53 -9.70 9.66 -8.08
N THR A 54 -10.84 8.97 -8.07
CA THR A 54 -11.72 8.79 -9.22
C THR A 54 -12.88 9.79 -9.20
N TYR A 55 -13.29 10.25 -10.38
CA TYR A 55 -14.40 11.19 -10.59
C TYR A 55 -15.24 10.71 -11.78
N ASP A 56 -16.47 11.19 -11.90
CA ASP A 56 -17.34 10.93 -13.04
C ASP A 56 -17.64 12.17 -13.89
N ASN A 57 -17.07 13.30 -13.52
CA ASN A 57 -17.18 14.53 -14.27
C ASN A 57 -15.84 15.29 -14.34
N ARG A 58 -15.66 16.07 -15.40
CA ARG A 58 -14.41 16.76 -15.71
C ARG A 58 -14.11 17.90 -14.74
N GLU A 59 -15.13 18.64 -14.30
CA GLU A 59 -14.93 19.82 -13.44
C GLU A 59 -14.32 19.41 -12.09
N ASP A 60 -14.91 18.43 -11.42
CA ASP A 60 -14.42 17.92 -10.15
C ASP A 60 -13.04 17.25 -10.29
N ALA A 61 -12.83 16.52 -11.39
CA ALA A 61 -11.53 15.93 -11.70
C ALA A 61 -10.43 16.99 -11.86
N LEU A 62 -10.71 18.08 -12.58
CA LEU A 62 -9.73 19.16 -12.76
C LEU A 62 -9.36 19.87 -11.46
N SER A 63 -10.26 19.88 -10.46
CA SER A 63 -9.96 20.42 -9.13
C SER A 63 -8.82 19.66 -8.43
N GLY A 64 -8.70 18.35 -8.69
CA GLY A 64 -7.75 17.46 -8.02
C GLY A 64 -7.98 17.28 -6.53
N LYS A 65 -9.11 17.75 -5.99
CA LYS A 65 -9.48 17.65 -4.58
C LYS A 65 -10.30 16.39 -4.34
N PHE A 66 -9.84 15.52 -3.47
CA PHE A 66 -10.50 14.24 -3.17
C PHE A 66 -11.93 14.46 -2.66
N GLU A 67 -12.16 15.50 -1.87
CA GLU A 67 -13.45 15.85 -1.27
C GLU A 67 -14.51 16.26 -2.30
N ARG A 68 -14.08 16.64 -3.54
CA ARG A 68 -14.98 16.91 -4.65
C ARG A 68 -15.53 15.63 -5.29
N SER A 69 -14.88 14.50 -5.04
CA SER A 69 -15.37 13.21 -5.54
C SER A 69 -16.55 12.72 -4.70
N LYS A 70 -17.68 12.43 -5.32
CA LYS A 70 -18.80 11.76 -4.64
C LYS A 70 -18.47 10.30 -4.25
N PHE A 71 -17.36 9.77 -4.74
CA PHE A 71 -16.87 8.43 -4.48
C PHE A 71 -15.85 8.38 -3.34
N TYR A 72 -15.73 9.43 -2.55
CA TYR A 72 -14.79 9.55 -1.44
C TYR A 72 -15.50 9.87 -0.14
N ARG A 73 -15.09 9.24 0.96
CA ARG A 73 -15.53 9.56 2.32
C ARG A 73 -14.35 9.52 3.26
N LEU A 74 -13.97 10.67 3.78
CA LEU A 74 -12.93 10.81 4.81
C LEU A 74 -13.43 10.25 6.15
N LEU A 75 -12.59 9.46 6.79
CA LEU A 75 -12.87 8.85 8.08
C LEU A 75 -12.03 9.46 9.23
N ASN A 76 -11.33 10.55 8.98
CA ASN A 76 -10.60 11.27 10.02
C ASN A 76 -11.53 11.85 11.10
N GLY A 77 -10.95 12.24 12.23
CA GLY A 77 -11.65 12.85 13.35
C GLY A 77 -11.63 11.95 14.58
N THR A 78 -12.64 12.05 15.43
CA THR A 78 -12.71 11.32 16.70
C THR A 78 -13.15 9.87 16.48
N TRP A 79 -12.38 8.93 17.04
CA TRP A 79 -12.68 7.50 17.06
C TRP A 79 -12.76 7.00 18.49
N LYS A 80 -13.48 5.92 18.75
CA LYS A 80 -13.38 5.17 20.01
C LYS A 80 -12.09 4.37 20.05
N PHE A 81 -11.44 4.35 21.22
CA PHE A 81 -10.12 3.78 21.39
C PHE A 81 -10.00 2.97 22.69
N TYR A 82 -9.52 1.74 22.57
CA TYR A 82 -9.21 0.87 23.69
C TYR A 82 -7.71 0.55 23.66
N PHE A 83 -7.03 0.75 24.78
CA PHE A 83 -5.58 0.56 24.88
C PHE A 83 -5.22 -0.44 25.96
N VAL A 84 -4.28 -1.33 25.66
CA VAL A 84 -3.64 -2.23 26.64
C VAL A 84 -2.14 -2.22 26.46
N ASP A 85 -1.41 -2.33 27.57
CA ASP A 85 0.06 -2.42 27.56
C ASP A 85 0.57 -3.81 27.11
N SER A 86 -0.29 -4.82 27.12
CA SER A 86 0.00 -6.17 26.63
C SER A 86 -1.17 -6.72 25.83
N TYR A 87 -0.87 -7.29 24.65
CA TYR A 87 -1.89 -7.97 23.84
C TYR A 87 -2.60 -9.12 24.59
N LYS A 88 -1.96 -9.65 25.64
CA LYS A 88 -2.53 -10.72 26.49
C LYS A 88 -3.73 -10.24 27.33
N ASP A 89 -3.83 -8.92 27.51
CA ASP A 89 -4.91 -8.28 28.29
C ASP A 89 -6.09 -7.86 27.42
N LEU A 90 -6.03 -8.13 26.08
CA LEU A 90 -7.15 -7.85 25.19
C LEU A 90 -8.30 -8.83 25.44
N PRO A 91 -9.54 -8.33 25.56
CA PRO A 91 -10.71 -9.20 25.54
C PRO A 91 -10.83 -9.95 24.21
N ASP A 92 -11.11 -11.24 24.24
CA ASP A 92 -11.23 -12.08 23.04
C ASP A 92 -12.27 -11.56 22.04
N ASN A 93 -13.35 -10.97 22.55
CA ASN A 93 -14.45 -10.45 21.77
C ASN A 93 -14.31 -8.96 21.40
N ILE A 94 -13.12 -8.35 21.57
CA ILE A 94 -12.92 -6.89 21.40
C ILE A 94 -13.31 -6.38 19.99
N THR A 95 -13.30 -7.26 18.98
CA THR A 95 -13.68 -6.90 17.60
C THR A 95 -15.16 -7.12 17.28
N ASP A 96 -15.92 -7.72 18.21
CA ASP A 96 -17.35 -7.91 18.04
C ASP A 96 -18.07 -6.54 18.05
N PRO A 97 -18.89 -6.22 17.04
CA PRO A 97 -19.62 -4.95 16.98
C PRO A 97 -20.65 -4.74 18.11
N SER A 98 -21.07 -5.82 18.79
CA SER A 98 -21.98 -5.73 19.93
C SER A 98 -21.34 -5.29 21.24
N VAL A 99 -20.00 -5.32 21.32
CA VAL A 99 -19.27 -4.84 22.49
C VAL A 99 -19.45 -3.34 22.61
N SER A 100 -19.99 -2.86 23.76
CA SER A 100 -20.14 -1.42 24.04
C SER A 100 -18.77 -0.72 24.06
N THR A 101 -18.76 0.47 23.50
CA THR A 101 -17.58 1.37 23.51
C THR A 101 -17.74 2.53 24.49
N ASP A 102 -18.74 2.51 25.38
CA ASP A 102 -19.04 3.62 26.29
C ASP A 102 -17.90 3.93 27.27
N SER A 103 -17.14 2.89 27.65
CA SER A 103 -15.97 3.00 28.53
C SER A 103 -14.65 3.24 27.78
N TRP A 104 -14.68 3.28 26.45
CA TRP A 104 -13.49 3.50 25.63
C TRP A 104 -13.13 4.99 25.63
N TYR A 105 -11.85 5.26 25.44
CA TYR A 105 -11.37 6.63 25.22
C TYR A 105 -11.82 7.18 23.86
N ASP A 106 -11.77 8.49 23.73
CA ASP A 106 -11.83 9.17 22.44
C ASP A 106 -10.41 9.53 21.99
N ILE A 107 -10.09 9.24 20.73
CA ILE A 107 -8.78 9.52 20.13
C ILE A 107 -8.94 10.24 18.79
N GLN A 108 -8.04 11.15 18.47
CA GLN A 108 -8.03 11.83 17.17
C GLN A 108 -7.27 10.98 16.13
N VAL A 109 -7.86 10.84 14.96
CA VAL A 109 -7.29 10.20 13.77
C VAL A 109 -7.25 11.23 12.64
N PRO A 110 -6.09 11.44 11.97
CA PRO A 110 -4.80 10.83 12.28
C PRO A 110 -4.18 11.34 13.57
N GLY A 111 -3.34 10.51 14.18
CA GLY A 111 -2.61 10.83 15.39
C GLY A 111 -1.96 9.61 16.03
N ASN A 112 -0.82 9.83 16.67
CA ASN A 112 -0.15 8.79 17.43
C ASN A 112 -0.77 8.72 18.83
N TRP A 113 -0.96 7.52 19.37
CA TRP A 113 -1.61 7.36 20.67
C TRP A 113 -0.74 7.81 21.83
N GLU A 114 0.62 7.73 21.71
CA GLU A 114 1.52 8.16 22.77
C GLU A 114 1.46 9.67 23.04
N VAL A 115 1.26 10.48 22.01
CA VAL A 115 1.09 11.94 22.17
C VAL A 115 -0.33 12.34 22.58
N GLN A 116 -1.23 11.37 22.68
CA GLN A 116 -2.60 11.53 23.16
C GLN A 116 -2.80 10.87 24.54
N GLY A 117 -1.70 10.51 25.23
CA GLY A 117 -1.74 10.06 26.62
C GLY A 117 -1.81 8.55 26.83
N HIS A 118 -1.56 7.74 25.78
CA HIS A 118 -1.62 6.28 25.88
C HIS A 118 -0.23 5.67 25.60
N GLY A 119 0.31 4.93 26.58
CA GLY A 119 1.66 4.38 26.50
C GLY A 119 2.75 5.45 26.63
N VAL A 120 3.96 5.13 26.19
CA VAL A 120 5.14 5.99 26.36
C VAL A 120 5.80 6.26 25.02
N ALA A 121 5.98 7.54 24.67
CA ALA A 121 6.78 7.95 23.52
C ALA A 121 8.26 7.68 23.82
N ILE A 122 8.92 6.95 22.92
CA ILE A 122 10.35 6.60 23.05
C ILE A 122 11.11 7.22 21.89
N TYR A 123 12.22 7.89 22.19
CA TYR A 123 13.18 8.32 21.19
C TYR A 123 14.44 7.45 21.26
N THR A 124 14.88 6.98 20.09
CA THR A 124 16.20 6.35 19.95
C THR A 124 16.71 6.57 18.53
N ASN A 125 17.99 6.97 18.44
CA ASN A 125 18.64 7.22 17.16
C ASN A 125 19.12 5.94 16.46
N HIS A 126 19.28 4.85 17.20
CA HIS A 126 19.68 3.56 16.66
C HIS A 126 19.16 2.41 17.53
N GLY A 127 19.15 1.22 16.97
CA GLY A 127 18.68 0.02 17.66
C GLY A 127 17.16 -0.08 17.81
N TYR A 128 16.72 -1.01 18.62
CA TYR A 128 15.32 -1.34 18.80
C TYR A 128 14.88 -0.91 20.19
N GLU A 129 13.84 -0.07 20.27
CA GLU A 129 13.30 0.45 21.53
C GLU A 129 12.78 -0.66 22.46
N PHE A 130 12.32 -1.76 21.89
CA PHE A 130 11.84 -2.92 22.65
C PHE A 130 12.94 -3.90 23.07
N LYS A 131 14.15 -3.80 22.50
CA LYS A 131 15.30 -4.62 22.86
C LYS A 131 16.61 -3.94 22.49
N ALA A 132 17.02 -2.99 23.34
CA ALA A 132 18.22 -2.19 23.12
C ALA A 132 19.53 -3.00 23.12
N ARG A 133 19.57 -4.17 23.79
CA ARG A 133 20.76 -5.03 23.88
C ARG A 133 20.45 -6.42 23.35
N ASN A 134 21.36 -6.95 22.53
CA ASN A 134 21.29 -8.29 21.94
C ASN A 134 19.93 -8.61 21.30
N PRO A 135 19.52 -7.86 20.27
CA PRO A 135 18.30 -8.14 19.55
C PRO A 135 18.38 -9.51 18.86
N GLN A 136 17.26 -10.21 18.82
CA GLN A 136 17.13 -11.54 18.22
C GLN A 136 15.95 -11.57 17.24
N PRO A 137 16.07 -10.93 16.06
CA PRO A 137 14.99 -10.99 15.09
C PRO A 137 14.62 -12.46 14.74
N PRO A 138 13.34 -12.79 14.60
CA PRO A 138 12.18 -11.91 14.63
C PRO A 138 11.44 -11.89 15.98
N ILE A 139 12.09 -12.22 17.08
CA ILE A 139 11.46 -12.35 18.41
C ILE A 139 11.04 -10.97 18.92
N LEU A 140 9.74 -10.80 19.14
CA LEU A 140 9.11 -9.60 19.69
C LEU A 140 8.89 -9.73 21.21
N PRO A 141 8.70 -8.60 21.94
CA PRO A 141 8.38 -8.64 23.37
C PRO A 141 7.08 -9.38 23.64
N GLU A 142 7.05 -10.11 24.77
CA GLU A 142 5.81 -10.75 25.23
C GLU A 142 4.72 -9.73 25.57
N ALA A 143 5.10 -8.59 26.16
CA ALA A 143 4.21 -7.49 26.44
C ALA A 143 4.27 -6.47 25.29
N THR A 144 3.56 -6.75 24.19
CA THR A 144 3.39 -5.81 23.07
C THR A 144 2.12 -5.00 23.28
N PRO A 145 2.20 -3.65 23.37
CA PRO A 145 1.03 -2.80 23.48
C PRO A 145 0.14 -2.86 22.24
N VAL A 146 -1.17 -2.75 22.47
CA VAL A 146 -2.15 -2.78 21.39
C VAL A 146 -3.17 -1.65 21.56
N GLY A 147 -3.41 -0.92 20.47
CA GLY A 147 -4.50 0.03 20.35
C GLY A 147 -5.61 -0.53 19.45
N VAL A 148 -6.85 -0.53 19.94
CA VAL A 148 -8.03 -0.91 19.18
C VAL A 148 -8.85 0.34 18.91
N TYR A 149 -9.00 0.66 17.63
CA TYR A 149 -9.77 1.80 17.14
C TYR A 149 -11.10 1.31 16.61
N ARG A 150 -12.19 2.01 16.92
CA ARG A 150 -13.52 1.68 16.39
C ARG A 150 -14.26 2.93 15.93
N ARG A 151 -14.93 2.79 14.79
CA ARG A 151 -15.78 3.83 14.22
C ARG A 151 -16.92 3.23 13.39
N ASP A 152 -18.08 3.87 13.45
CA ASP A 152 -19.13 3.63 12.47
C ASP A 152 -18.73 4.23 11.12
N ILE A 153 -18.97 3.49 10.06
CA ILE A 153 -18.80 3.93 8.68
C ILE A 153 -20.14 3.76 7.93
N ASP A 154 -20.44 4.72 7.08
CA ASP A 154 -21.65 4.69 6.25
C ASP A 154 -21.28 4.43 4.80
N ILE A 155 -21.85 3.38 4.22
CA ILE A 155 -21.67 3.02 2.80
C ILE A 155 -22.83 3.61 2.00
N PRO A 156 -22.58 4.62 1.12
CA PRO A 156 -23.62 5.22 0.31
C PRO A 156 -24.34 4.21 -0.57
N ALA A 157 -25.67 4.31 -0.65
CA ALA A 157 -26.45 3.39 -1.47
C ALA A 157 -26.15 3.50 -2.98
N ASP A 158 -25.71 4.68 -3.44
CA ASP A 158 -25.29 4.93 -4.83
C ASP A 158 -23.91 4.34 -5.17
N TRP A 159 -23.24 3.68 -4.22
CA TRP A 159 -22.04 2.88 -4.45
C TRP A 159 -22.36 1.41 -4.77
N ASP A 160 -23.63 1.04 -4.83
CA ASP A 160 -24.03 -0.31 -5.25
C ASP A 160 -23.46 -0.65 -6.64
N GLY A 161 -23.03 -1.90 -6.81
CA GLY A 161 -22.39 -2.37 -8.03
C GLY A 161 -20.95 -1.88 -8.27
N ARG A 162 -20.37 -1.09 -7.35
CA ARG A 162 -18.99 -0.59 -7.43
C ARG A 162 -18.05 -1.43 -6.55
N ASP A 163 -16.76 -1.33 -6.78
CA ASP A 163 -15.72 -1.80 -5.86
C ASP A 163 -15.48 -0.74 -4.79
N ILE A 164 -15.52 -1.17 -3.53
CA ILE A 164 -15.37 -0.29 -2.37
C ILE A 164 -14.09 -0.66 -1.66
N TYR A 165 -13.25 0.33 -1.41
CA TYR A 165 -11.95 0.17 -0.77
C TYR A 165 -11.87 0.95 0.53
N LEU A 166 -11.26 0.32 1.54
CA LEU A 166 -10.72 1.01 2.72
C LEU A 166 -9.25 1.36 2.44
N HIS A 167 -8.88 2.61 2.65
CA HIS A 167 -7.52 3.11 2.52
C HIS A 167 -7.01 3.61 3.86
N LEU A 168 -5.92 3.02 4.34
CA LEU A 168 -5.13 3.48 5.47
C LEU A 168 -3.84 4.07 4.91
N ALA A 169 -3.67 5.39 4.94
CA ALA A 169 -2.50 6.02 4.32
C ALA A 169 -1.21 5.82 5.12
N GLY A 170 -1.30 5.39 6.37
CA GLY A 170 -0.18 4.99 7.22
C GLY A 170 -0.63 4.60 8.61
N ALA A 171 -0.30 3.39 9.05
CA ALA A 171 -0.61 2.87 10.38
C ALA A 171 0.56 2.04 10.91
N LYS A 172 1.06 2.37 12.10
CA LYS A 172 2.24 1.75 12.70
C LYS A 172 1.87 0.92 13.93
N SER A 173 2.25 -0.36 14.01
CA SER A 173 3.10 -1.13 13.12
C SER A 173 2.27 -2.20 12.37
N GLY A 174 1.81 -3.27 13.02
CA GLY A 174 0.99 -4.31 12.43
C GLY A 174 -0.49 -4.02 12.62
N VAL A 175 -1.26 -3.82 11.54
CA VAL A 175 -2.68 -3.49 11.59
C VAL A 175 -3.55 -4.63 11.09
N TYR A 176 -4.47 -5.09 11.94
CA TYR A 176 -5.59 -5.96 11.56
C TYR A 176 -6.82 -5.12 11.30
N VAL A 177 -7.51 -5.41 10.23
CA VAL A 177 -8.73 -4.73 9.81
C VAL A 177 -9.92 -5.66 10.01
N TYR A 178 -10.96 -5.17 10.70
CA TYR A 178 -12.23 -5.87 10.88
C TYR A 178 -13.39 -4.98 10.44
N ILE A 179 -14.38 -5.56 9.78
CA ILE A 179 -15.64 -4.89 9.46
C ILE A 179 -16.78 -5.80 9.93
N ASN A 180 -17.70 -5.24 10.72
CA ASN A 180 -18.82 -5.96 11.31
C ASN A 180 -18.38 -7.23 12.06
N GLY A 181 -17.22 -7.17 12.74
CA GLY A 181 -16.62 -8.28 13.49
C GLY A 181 -15.88 -9.33 12.64
N LYS A 182 -15.93 -9.23 11.31
CA LYS A 182 -15.22 -10.14 10.41
C LYS A 182 -13.86 -9.59 10.05
N GLU A 183 -12.81 -10.43 10.14
CA GLU A 183 -11.47 -10.06 9.70
C GLU A 183 -11.46 -9.84 8.17
N VAL A 184 -11.02 -8.66 7.77
CA VAL A 184 -10.84 -8.26 6.37
C VAL A 184 -9.43 -8.60 5.90
N GLY A 185 -8.43 -8.27 6.73
CA GLY A 185 -7.04 -8.49 6.38
C GLY A 185 -6.05 -7.89 7.38
N TYR A 186 -4.78 -7.93 6.96
CA TYR A 186 -3.64 -7.52 7.77
C TYR A 186 -2.61 -6.76 6.91
N SER A 187 -1.87 -5.83 7.52
CA SER A 187 -0.73 -5.14 6.90
C SER A 187 0.34 -4.79 7.90
N GLU A 188 1.60 -5.03 7.54
CA GLU A 188 2.79 -4.35 8.05
C GLU A 188 3.22 -3.28 7.03
N ASP A 189 4.39 -2.61 7.22
CA ASP A 189 4.85 -1.48 6.40
C ASP A 189 4.14 -0.16 6.75
N SER A 190 4.58 0.38 7.88
CA SER A 190 3.91 1.46 8.61
C SER A 190 3.78 2.76 7.83
N LYS A 191 4.67 3.04 6.89
CA LYS A 191 4.78 4.35 6.23
C LYS A 191 4.13 4.40 4.85
N ASN A 192 3.79 3.24 4.30
CA ASN A 192 3.11 3.13 3.02
C ASN A 192 1.62 2.84 3.19
N PRO A 193 0.80 3.19 2.20
CA PRO A 193 -0.63 2.92 2.24
C PRO A 193 -0.95 1.43 2.26
N ALA A 194 -2.02 1.08 2.97
CA ALA A 194 -2.67 -0.22 2.90
C ALA A 194 -4.11 -0.06 2.38
N GLU A 195 -4.44 -0.74 1.30
CA GLU A 195 -5.78 -0.77 0.72
C GLU A 195 -6.39 -2.17 0.83
N PHE A 196 -7.69 -2.22 1.10
CA PHE A 196 -8.46 -3.46 1.21
C PHE A 196 -9.76 -3.34 0.45
N LEU A 197 -10.07 -4.31 -0.42
CA LEU A 197 -11.38 -4.45 -1.03
C LEU A 197 -12.38 -4.95 0.02
N ILE A 198 -13.38 -4.12 0.35
CA ILE A 198 -14.25 -4.37 1.49
C ILE A 198 -15.67 -4.83 1.11
N ASN A 199 -16.00 -4.96 -0.17
CA ASN A 199 -17.34 -5.38 -0.62
C ASN A 199 -17.89 -6.62 0.11
N PRO A 200 -17.09 -7.70 0.35
CA PRO A 200 -17.63 -8.90 1.02
C PRO A 200 -18.03 -8.69 2.48
N TYR A 201 -17.64 -7.57 3.08
CA TYR A 201 -17.76 -7.33 4.52
C TYR A 201 -18.75 -6.21 4.87
N VAL A 202 -19.12 -5.37 3.88
CA VAL A 202 -20.01 -4.22 4.08
C VAL A 202 -21.40 -4.46 3.52
N LYS A 203 -22.35 -3.66 4.03
CA LYS A 203 -23.71 -3.50 3.50
C LYS A 203 -23.98 -2.01 3.29
N PRO A 204 -24.94 -1.62 2.45
CA PRO A 204 -25.39 -0.24 2.37
C PRO A 204 -25.80 0.30 3.74
N GLY A 205 -25.47 1.57 4.01
CA GLY A 205 -25.70 2.22 5.28
C GLY A 205 -24.65 1.86 6.33
N LYS A 206 -25.06 1.77 7.59
CA LYS A 206 -24.15 1.64 8.73
C LYS A 206 -23.41 0.30 8.80
N ASN A 207 -22.12 0.38 9.01
CA ASN A 207 -21.19 -0.70 9.30
C ASN A 207 -20.23 -0.27 10.41
N VAL A 208 -19.64 -1.23 11.11
CA VAL A 208 -18.66 -0.99 12.18
C VAL A 208 -17.27 -1.35 11.67
N LEU A 209 -16.37 -0.38 11.57
CA LEU A 209 -14.95 -0.58 11.29
C LEU A 209 -14.19 -0.67 12.61
N THR A 210 -13.38 -1.72 12.77
CA THR A 210 -12.47 -1.89 13.90
C THR A 210 -11.07 -2.15 13.38
N LEU A 211 -10.08 -1.37 13.85
CA LEU A 211 -8.66 -1.57 13.55
C LEU A 211 -7.95 -1.97 14.84
N LYS A 212 -7.25 -3.10 14.82
CA LYS A 212 -6.42 -3.55 15.93
C LYS A 212 -4.96 -3.39 15.53
N ILE A 213 -4.25 -2.47 16.19
CA ILE A 213 -2.89 -2.08 15.83
C ILE A 213 -1.94 -2.51 16.95
N PHE A 214 -0.97 -3.34 16.60
CA PHE A 214 0.13 -3.76 17.47
C PHE A 214 1.25 -2.72 17.38
N ARG A 215 1.76 -2.29 18.52
CA ARG A 215 2.89 -1.35 18.59
C ARG A 215 4.10 -1.89 17.85
N TRP A 216 4.36 -3.18 17.98
CA TRP A 216 5.45 -3.89 17.32
C TRP A 216 4.93 -5.07 16.51
N SER A 217 5.53 -5.26 15.36
CA SER A 217 5.35 -6.41 14.47
C SER A 217 6.71 -6.87 13.95
N THR A 218 6.76 -7.93 13.17
CA THR A 218 8.03 -8.38 12.56
C THR A 218 8.66 -7.28 11.69
N GLY A 219 7.85 -6.43 11.04
CA GLY A 219 8.31 -5.25 10.30
C GLY A 219 9.03 -4.20 11.15
N SER A 220 8.77 -4.16 12.45
CA SER A 220 9.45 -3.20 13.35
C SER A 220 10.96 -3.36 13.37
N TYR A 221 11.48 -4.54 13.04
CA TYR A 221 12.92 -4.76 12.90
C TYR A 221 13.53 -4.04 11.69
N LEU A 222 12.73 -3.71 10.69
CA LEU A 222 13.15 -2.99 9.47
C LEU A 222 12.85 -1.49 9.53
N GLU A 223 12.06 -1.03 10.51
CA GLU A 223 11.54 0.33 10.60
C GLU A 223 12.19 1.16 11.72
N CYS A 224 13.39 0.77 12.16
CA CYS A 224 14.10 1.42 13.26
C CYS A 224 15.08 2.49 12.75
N GLN A 225 14.56 3.58 12.16
CA GLN A 225 15.35 4.74 11.77
C GLN A 225 15.62 5.67 12.97
N ASP A 226 16.50 6.66 12.82
CA ASP A 226 16.71 7.74 13.78
C ASP A 226 15.47 8.62 13.88
N PHE A 227 14.55 8.23 14.76
CA PHE A 227 13.20 8.78 14.81
C PHE A 227 12.48 8.45 16.12
N TRP A 228 11.44 9.22 16.45
CA TRP A 228 10.50 8.88 17.51
C TRP A 228 9.79 7.54 17.25
N ARG A 229 9.73 6.71 18.27
CA ARG A 229 9.05 5.42 18.29
C ARG A 229 7.64 5.61 18.84
N ILE A 230 6.77 6.09 18.00
CA ILE A 230 5.36 6.34 18.29
C ILE A 230 4.49 5.57 17.30
N SER A 231 3.27 5.25 17.69
CA SER A 231 2.42 4.28 17.02
C SER A 231 1.00 4.82 16.81
N GLY A 232 0.21 4.12 16.03
CA GLY A 232 -1.16 4.52 15.73
C GLY A 232 -1.38 4.81 14.26
N ILE A 233 -2.41 5.57 13.97
CA ILE A 233 -2.82 5.93 12.61
C ILE A 233 -2.20 7.30 12.29
N GLU A 234 -1.13 7.31 11.52
CA GLU A 234 -0.31 8.51 11.30
C GLU A 234 -0.82 9.43 10.18
N ARG A 235 -1.66 8.90 9.29
CA ARG A 235 -2.18 9.61 8.12
C ARG A 235 -3.65 9.32 7.92
N ASP A 236 -4.22 9.92 6.88
CA ASP A 236 -5.64 9.83 6.57
C ASP A 236 -6.16 8.40 6.47
N VAL A 237 -7.38 8.21 6.93
CA VAL A 237 -8.19 7.03 6.70
C VAL A 237 -9.41 7.43 5.90
N TYR A 238 -9.71 6.72 4.83
CA TYR A 238 -10.88 6.98 4.02
C TYR A 238 -11.39 5.72 3.33
N ILE A 239 -12.64 5.76 2.92
CA ILE A 239 -13.20 4.80 1.97
C ILE A 239 -13.45 5.50 0.64
N TYR A 240 -13.31 4.75 -0.43
CA TYR A 240 -13.64 5.24 -1.77
C TYR A 240 -14.20 4.10 -2.62
N SER A 241 -14.87 4.46 -3.72
CA SER A 241 -15.38 3.44 -4.65
C SER A 241 -14.98 3.70 -6.08
N GLN A 242 -14.71 2.62 -6.82
CA GLN A 242 -14.41 2.64 -8.25
C GLN A 242 -15.43 1.80 -9.03
N PRO A 243 -15.64 2.07 -10.34
CA PRO A 243 -16.40 1.14 -11.17
C PRO A 243 -15.70 -0.23 -11.25
N LYS A 244 -16.45 -1.27 -11.63
CA LYS A 244 -15.90 -2.63 -11.79
C LYS A 244 -14.82 -2.73 -12.86
N VAL A 245 -14.94 -1.92 -13.92
CA VAL A 245 -13.87 -1.70 -14.90
C VAL A 245 -13.28 -0.34 -14.61
N ALA A 246 -12.03 -0.32 -14.14
CA ALA A 246 -11.40 0.86 -13.58
C ALA A 246 -9.90 0.93 -13.87
N ILE A 247 -9.36 2.14 -13.78
CA ILE A 247 -7.92 2.39 -13.78
C ILE A 247 -7.35 1.87 -12.47
N ARG A 248 -6.52 0.82 -12.53
CA ARG A 248 -5.91 0.22 -11.34
C ARG A 248 -4.63 0.94 -10.92
N ASP A 249 -3.80 1.28 -11.90
CA ASP A 249 -2.54 2.00 -11.69
C ASP A 249 -2.08 2.66 -12.98
N PHE A 250 -1.06 3.51 -12.89
CA PHE A 250 -0.45 4.13 -14.07
C PHE A 250 1.00 4.53 -13.81
N ARG A 251 1.78 4.60 -14.90
CA ARG A 251 3.15 5.13 -14.91
C ARG A 251 3.26 6.24 -15.93
N VAL A 252 3.70 7.41 -15.49
CA VAL A 252 3.96 8.57 -16.34
C VAL A 252 5.45 8.76 -16.54
N THR A 253 5.87 8.93 -17.79
CA THR A 253 7.17 9.48 -18.13
C THR A 253 6.96 10.82 -18.83
N SER A 254 7.42 11.91 -18.21
CA SER A 254 7.40 13.24 -18.78
C SER A 254 8.80 13.84 -18.72
N THR A 255 9.55 13.64 -19.79
CA THR A 255 10.95 14.09 -19.90
C THR A 255 11.13 15.03 -21.06
N LEU A 256 12.36 15.43 -21.32
CA LEU A 256 12.74 16.33 -22.40
C LEU A 256 13.62 15.63 -23.43
N ASP A 257 13.58 16.11 -24.66
CA ASP A 257 14.53 15.75 -25.71
C ASP A 257 15.95 16.27 -25.41
N ASP A 258 16.91 15.98 -26.29
CA ASP A 258 18.30 16.40 -26.13
C ASP A 258 18.50 17.91 -26.26
N THR A 259 17.53 18.64 -26.81
CA THR A 259 17.54 20.10 -26.87
C THR A 259 17.01 20.76 -25.61
N TYR A 260 16.42 19.99 -24.67
CA TYR A 260 15.71 20.44 -23.48
C TYR A 260 14.52 21.40 -23.74
N LYS A 261 14.01 21.42 -24.96
CA LYS A 261 12.89 22.31 -25.38
C LYS A 261 11.60 21.56 -25.59
N ASN A 262 11.67 20.35 -26.12
CA ASN A 262 10.49 19.55 -26.43
C ASN A 262 10.27 18.48 -25.37
N GLY A 263 9.01 18.28 -25.01
CA GLY A 263 8.60 17.25 -24.09
C GLY A 263 8.49 15.89 -24.77
N ILE A 264 8.85 14.84 -24.04
CA ILE A 264 8.57 13.46 -24.40
C ILE A 264 7.60 12.94 -23.34
N PHE A 265 6.40 12.58 -23.77
CA PHE A 265 5.36 12.03 -22.90
C PHE A 265 5.09 10.57 -23.22
N LYS A 266 5.09 9.74 -22.18
CA LYS A 266 4.60 8.36 -22.23
C LYS A 266 3.71 8.09 -21.03
N LEU A 267 2.69 7.29 -21.24
CA LEU A 267 1.80 6.81 -20.19
C LEU A 267 1.54 5.33 -20.37
N ALA A 268 1.73 4.56 -19.30
CA ALA A 268 1.20 3.21 -19.20
C ALA A 268 0.06 3.25 -18.18
N MET A 269 -1.07 2.62 -18.48
CA MET A 269 -2.21 2.47 -17.56
C MET A 269 -2.57 1.00 -17.42
N ASP A 270 -2.74 0.55 -16.19
CA ASP A 270 -3.27 -0.77 -15.87
C ASP A 270 -4.77 -0.66 -15.69
N ILE A 271 -5.54 -1.30 -16.57
CA ILE A 271 -6.99 -1.33 -16.52
C ILE A 271 -7.45 -2.68 -16.01
N ARG A 272 -8.25 -2.65 -14.94
CA ARG A 272 -8.76 -3.83 -14.26
C ARG A 272 -10.25 -4.01 -14.50
N ASN A 273 -10.66 -5.25 -14.75
CA ASN A 273 -12.05 -5.70 -14.70
C ASN A 273 -12.21 -6.69 -13.54
N ASN A 274 -12.91 -6.29 -12.50
CA ASN A 274 -13.22 -7.10 -11.33
C ASN A 274 -14.54 -7.88 -11.45
N THR A 275 -15.03 -8.12 -12.67
CA THR A 275 -16.23 -8.95 -12.88
C THR A 275 -15.84 -10.35 -13.38
N SER A 276 -16.73 -11.32 -13.15
CA SER A 276 -16.56 -12.69 -13.63
C SER A 276 -16.87 -12.85 -15.14
N GLN A 277 -17.17 -11.76 -15.85
CA GLN A 277 -17.44 -11.74 -17.29
C GLN A 277 -16.52 -10.75 -17.98
N PRO A 278 -16.17 -10.98 -19.24
CA PRO A 278 -15.52 -9.95 -20.06
C PRO A 278 -16.38 -8.68 -20.10
N SER A 279 -15.73 -7.52 -20.06
CA SER A 279 -16.45 -6.26 -20.21
C SER A 279 -16.97 -6.08 -21.64
N LYS A 280 -17.94 -5.19 -21.82
CA LYS A 280 -18.19 -4.58 -23.13
C LYS A 280 -17.01 -3.70 -23.53
N ASP A 281 -17.01 -3.22 -24.77
CA ASP A 281 -16.05 -2.22 -25.22
C ASP A 281 -16.25 -0.90 -24.47
N TYR A 282 -15.14 -0.35 -24.00
CA TYR A 282 -15.04 0.97 -23.40
C TYR A 282 -14.08 1.83 -24.24
N VAL A 283 -14.33 3.14 -24.28
CA VAL A 283 -13.32 4.10 -24.73
C VAL A 283 -12.40 4.40 -23.58
N ILE A 284 -11.13 3.99 -23.68
CA ILE A 284 -10.10 4.23 -22.67
C ILE A 284 -9.08 5.19 -23.26
N GLY A 285 -8.73 6.23 -22.51
CA GLY A 285 -7.83 7.22 -23.05
C GLY A 285 -7.29 8.22 -22.02
N TYR A 286 -6.53 9.17 -22.56
CA TYR A 286 -5.99 10.27 -21.77
C TYR A 286 -5.86 11.55 -22.58
N LYS A 287 -5.83 12.69 -21.85
CA LYS A 287 -5.51 14.02 -22.39
C LYS A 287 -4.54 14.72 -21.44
N VAL A 288 -3.51 15.33 -21.99
CA VAL A 288 -2.63 16.26 -21.25
C VAL A 288 -3.01 17.68 -21.69
N LEU A 289 -3.32 18.51 -20.70
CA LEU A 289 -3.85 19.86 -20.90
C LEU A 289 -2.88 20.91 -20.33
N ASP A 290 -2.69 22.01 -21.03
CA ASP A 290 -2.14 23.23 -20.42
C ASP A 290 -3.23 23.83 -19.51
N PRO A 291 -3.02 23.91 -18.18
CA PRO A 291 -4.07 24.31 -17.25
C PRO A 291 -4.48 25.78 -17.36
N LYS A 292 -3.68 26.61 -18.05
CA LYS A 292 -3.97 28.04 -18.25
C LYS A 292 -4.82 28.30 -19.46
N THR A 293 -4.70 27.46 -20.49
CA THR A 293 -5.35 27.68 -21.79
C THR A 293 -6.37 26.59 -22.12
N ASP A 294 -6.42 25.52 -21.34
CA ASP A 294 -7.20 24.29 -21.57
C ASP A 294 -6.84 23.59 -22.91
N LYS A 295 -5.73 23.99 -23.53
CA LYS A 295 -5.27 23.39 -24.77
C LYS A 295 -4.77 21.98 -24.54
N VAL A 296 -5.27 21.04 -25.33
CA VAL A 296 -4.75 19.66 -25.36
C VAL A 296 -3.40 19.67 -26.07
N ILE A 297 -2.36 19.19 -25.38
CA ILE A 297 -0.99 19.11 -25.89
C ILE A 297 -0.57 17.68 -26.22
N ALA A 298 -1.24 16.69 -25.64
CA ALA A 298 -1.09 15.28 -25.95
C ALA A 298 -2.40 14.55 -25.65
N ALA A 299 -2.78 13.62 -26.48
CA ALA A 299 -3.95 12.77 -26.26
C ALA A 299 -3.82 11.46 -27.02
N PHE A 300 -4.42 10.42 -26.45
CA PHE A 300 -4.65 9.15 -27.13
C PHE A 300 -5.88 8.48 -26.53
N GLU A 301 -6.64 7.76 -27.35
CA GLU A 301 -7.74 6.91 -26.90
C GLU A 301 -7.91 5.71 -27.80
N MET A 302 -8.47 4.63 -27.26
CA MET A 302 -8.80 3.42 -27.99
C MET A 302 -10.05 2.76 -27.43
N ASN A 303 -10.72 1.96 -28.26
CA ASN A 303 -11.82 1.10 -27.85
C ASN A 303 -11.28 -0.29 -27.52
N THR A 304 -11.64 -0.82 -26.36
CA THR A 304 -11.24 -2.18 -25.98
C THR A 304 -12.16 -2.75 -24.90
N ALA A 305 -12.27 -4.08 -24.88
CA ALA A 305 -12.87 -4.84 -23.81
C ALA A 305 -11.77 -5.43 -22.91
N ILE A 306 -12.09 -5.61 -21.64
CA ILE A 306 -11.18 -6.20 -20.65
C ILE A 306 -11.72 -7.56 -20.26
N GLY A 307 -10.89 -8.60 -20.32
CA GLY A 307 -11.29 -9.96 -19.95
C GLY A 307 -11.75 -10.06 -18.51
N ALA A 308 -12.51 -11.12 -18.19
CA ALA A 308 -13.03 -11.40 -16.85
C ALA A 308 -11.90 -11.53 -15.82
N ASN A 309 -12.00 -10.84 -14.68
CA ASN A 309 -11.00 -10.87 -13.59
C ASN A 309 -9.56 -10.62 -14.07
N GLN A 310 -9.40 -9.71 -15.04
CA GLN A 310 -8.09 -9.37 -15.61
C GLN A 310 -7.69 -7.93 -15.31
N THR A 311 -6.36 -7.73 -15.24
CA THR A 311 -5.73 -6.42 -15.31
C THR A 311 -4.79 -6.44 -16.51
N ILE A 312 -4.95 -5.49 -17.42
CA ILE A 312 -4.11 -5.38 -18.63
C ILE A 312 -3.43 -4.01 -18.70
N PRO A 313 -2.16 -3.95 -19.11
CA PRO A 313 -1.47 -2.71 -19.39
C PRO A 313 -1.91 -2.16 -20.77
N LEU A 314 -2.13 -0.86 -20.83
CA LEU A 314 -2.44 -0.15 -22.08
C LEU A 314 -1.47 1.01 -22.27
N PHE A 315 -1.24 1.40 -23.55
CA PHE A 315 -0.45 2.57 -24.00
C PHE A 315 1.06 2.52 -23.72
N GLU A 316 1.64 1.42 -23.26
CA GLU A 316 3.07 1.32 -22.91
C GLU A 316 4.01 1.78 -24.05
N GLU A 317 3.67 1.47 -25.30
CA GLU A 317 4.47 1.79 -26.47
C GLU A 317 4.16 3.18 -27.08
N VAL A 318 3.13 3.86 -26.57
CA VAL A 318 2.72 5.16 -27.11
C VAL A 318 3.66 6.25 -26.59
N LYS A 319 4.43 6.86 -27.50
CA LYS A 319 5.29 8.02 -27.25
C LYS A 319 4.76 9.23 -28.00
N ILE A 320 4.53 10.33 -27.29
CA ILE A 320 4.11 11.60 -27.88
C ILE A 320 5.19 12.64 -27.64
N GLU A 321 5.59 13.33 -28.72
CA GLU A 321 6.48 14.49 -28.65
C GLU A 321 5.65 15.77 -28.56
N VAL A 322 5.96 16.60 -27.59
CA VAL A 322 5.24 17.85 -27.31
C VAL A 322 6.17 19.02 -27.55
N PRO A 323 5.98 19.80 -28.62
CA PRO A 323 6.86 20.90 -28.94
C PRO A 323 6.81 22.03 -27.91
N ASN A 324 7.96 22.64 -27.61
CA ASN A 324 8.09 23.85 -26.82
C ASN A 324 7.33 23.82 -25.48
N VAL A 325 7.53 22.76 -24.68
CA VAL A 325 6.90 22.65 -23.35
C VAL A 325 7.49 23.66 -22.37
N LYS A 326 6.67 24.14 -21.44
CA LYS A 326 7.14 24.83 -20.25
C LYS A 326 7.77 23.82 -19.32
N THR A 327 9.08 23.86 -19.16
CA THR A 327 9.81 22.93 -18.32
C THR A 327 9.51 23.16 -16.84
N TRP A 328 9.54 22.08 -16.07
CA TRP A 328 9.45 22.16 -14.62
C TRP A 328 10.84 22.31 -14.00
N THR A 329 10.99 23.25 -13.08
CA THR A 329 12.12 23.37 -12.16
C THR A 329 11.58 23.67 -10.76
N SER A 330 12.43 23.65 -9.72
CA SER A 330 12.05 24.06 -8.36
C SER A 330 11.59 25.52 -8.28
N GLU A 331 12.22 26.40 -9.06
CA GLU A 331 11.90 27.82 -9.13
C GLU A 331 10.68 28.11 -10.01
N HIS A 332 10.47 27.28 -11.03
CA HIS A 332 9.37 27.42 -11.98
C HIS A 332 8.63 26.07 -12.12
N PRO A 333 7.79 25.70 -11.15
CA PRO A 333 7.13 24.40 -11.10
C PRO A 333 5.93 24.34 -12.08
N ASN A 334 6.22 24.48 -13.39
CA ASN A 334 5.21 24.41 -14.42
C ASN A 334 4.61 23.00 -14.50
N LEU A 335 3.32 22.88 -14.29
CA LEU A 335 2.59 21.62 -14.34
C LEU A 335 1.52 21.67 -15.43
N TYR A 336 1.31 20.52 -16.05
CA TYR A 336 0.22 20.22 -16.96
C TYR A 336 -0.76 19.29 -16.25
N LYS A 337 -2.01 19.30 -16.67
CA LYS A 337 -3.05 18.42 -16.14
C LYS A 337 -3.21 17.20 -17.04
N LEU A 338 -2.89 16.02 -16.55
CA LEU A 338 -3.23 14.74 -17.18
C LEU A 338 -4.61 14.34 -16.69
N LEU A 339 -5.52 14.03 -17.62
CA LEU A 339 -6.80 13.37 -17.35
C LEU A 339 -6.76 12.01 -18.02
N MET A 340 -6.78 10.95 -17.24
CA MET A 340 -6.98 9.56 -17.67
C MET A 340 -8.45 9.23 -17.51
N TYR A 341 -9.05 8.46 -18.42
CA TYR A 341 -10.48 8.21 -18.35
C TYR A 341 -10.92 6.90 -19.00
N ILE A 342 -12.07 6.44 -18.52
CA ILE A 342 -12.87 5.37 -19.12
C ILE A 342 -14.24 5.92 -19.41
N LYS A 343 -14.76 5.68 -20.63
CA LYS A 343 -16.11 6.06 -21.07
C LYS A 343 -16.91 4.86 -21.53
N ASP A 344 -18.21 4.91 -21.27
CA ASP A 344 -19.24 4.07 -21.88
C ASP A 344 -19.99 4.92 -22.91
N GLY A 345 -19.69 4.70 -24.20
CA GLY A 345 -20.06 5.66 -25.22
C GLY A 345 -19.44 7.03 -24.93
N ASP A 346 -20.27 8.06 -24.82
CA ASP A 346 -19.83 9.43 -24.51
C ASP A 346 -19.77 9.74 -23.01
N LYS A 347 -20.30 8.85 -22.17
CA LYS A 347 -20.39 9.08 -20.71
C LYS A 347 -19.14 8.60 -20.01
N PHE A 348 -18.51 9.47 -19.23
CA PHE A 348 -17.44 9.08 -18.33
C PHE A 348 -17.96 8.14 -17.23
N THR A 349 -17.35 6.98 -17.12
CA THR A 349 -17.52 6.07 -15.98
C THR A 349 -16.45 6.32 -14.92
N GLU A 350 -15.28 6.79 -15.36
CA GLU A 350 -14.17 7.15 -14.50
C GLU A 350 -13.30 8.23 -15.15
N ILE A 351 -12.85 9.18 -14.34
CA ILE A 351 -11.79 10.14 -14.66
C ILE A 351 -10.82 10.16 -13.51
N VAL A 352 -9.53 10.04 -13.80
CA VAL A 352 -8.42 10.16 -12.84
C VAL A 352 -7.54 11.31 -13.27
N PRO A 353 -7.48 12.42 -12.50
CA PRO A 353 -6.59 13.53 -12.77
C PRO A 353 -5.20 13.29 -12.17
N PHE A 354 -4.18 13.82 -12.83
CA PHE A 354 -2.82 13.85 -12.30
C PHE A 354 -2.07 15.09 -12.78
N ASN A 355 -1.06 15.54 -12.04
CA ASN A 355 -0.23 16.65 -12.45
C ASN A 355 1.08 16.13 -13.05
N VAL A 356 1.48 16.68 -14.21
CA VAL A 356 2.69 16.28 -14.93
C VAL A 356 3.60 17.47 -15.15
N GLY A 357 4.89 17.32 -14.85
CA GLY A 357 5.91 18.33 -15.15
C GLY A 357 6.96 17.74 -16.08
N PHE A 358 7.26 18.43 -17.18
CA PHE A 358 8.31 18.02 -18.11
C PHE A 358 9.67 18.45 -17.57
N ARG A 359 10.48 17.47 -17.19
CA ARG A 359 11.85 17.69 -16.70
C ARG A 359 12.73 16.50 -17.07
N ARG A 360 14.01 16.77 -17.25
CA ARG A 360 15.03 15.75 -17.45
C ARG A 360 16.08 15.85 -16.37
N ILE A 361 16.27 14.76 -15.64
CA ILE A 361 17.27 14.66 -14.56
C ILE A 361 18.34 13.69 -15.05
N GLU A 362 19.61 14.11 -14.94
CA GLU A 362 20.75 13.34 -15.44
C GLU A 362 21.91 13.43 -14.45
N ILE A 363 22.71 12.38 -14.37
CA ILE A 363 24.00 12.38 -13.69
C ILE A 363 25.06 12.43 -14.77
N LYS A 364 25.85 13.51 -14.81
CA LYS A 364 26.86 13.72 -15.84
C LYS A 364 28.20 14.09 -15.24
N PRO A 365 29.33 13.68 -15.88
CA PRO A 365 30.64 14.19 -15.53
C PRO A 365 30.73 15.69 -15.83
N ILE A 366 31.50 16.42 -15.02
CA ILE A 366 31.85 17.81 -15.24
C ILE A 366 33.37 17.93 -15.56
N GLU A 367 33.80 19.09 -16.07
CA GLU A 367 35.19 19.30 -16.44
C GLU A 367 36.16 19.23 -15.25
N GLN A 368 35.69 19.60 -14.05
CA GLN A 368 36.47 19.55 -12.82
C GLN A 368 36.82 18.08 -12.48
N LYS A 369 38.10 17.87 -12.15
CA LYS A 369 38.62 16.55 -11.83
C LYS A 369 39.10 16.45 -10.39
N ALA A 370 38.92 15.27 -9.80
CA ALA A 370 39.54 14.93 -8.53
C ALA A 370 41.06 14.77 -8.65
N ALA A 371 41.77 14.70 -7.52
CA ALA A 371 43.23 14.50 -7.50
C ALA A 371 43.72 13.26 -8.23
N ASN A 372 42.86 12.22 -8.36
CA ASN A 372 43.15 11.00 -9.11
C ASN A 372 42.87 11.11 -10.63
N GLY A 373 42.59 12.30 -11.15
CA GLY A 373 42.33 12.60 -12.56
C GLY A 373 40.93 12.20 -13.05
N LYS A 374 40.08 11.61 -12.22
CA LYS A 374 38.70 11.28 -12.59
C LYS A 374 37.82 12.52 -12.53
N PRO A 375 36.90 12.71 -13.51
CA PRO A 375 35.97 13.83 -13.46
C PRO A 375 35.00 13.64 -12.26
N TYR A 376 34.64 14.74 -11.62
CA TYR A 376 33.52 14.76 -10.71
C TYR A 376 32.21 14.56 -11.51
N VAL A 377 31.22 13.95 -10.88
CA VAL A 377 29.87 13.81 -11.42
C VAL A 377 28.91 14.69 -10.65
N CYS A 378 28.01 15.35 -11.36
CA CYS A 378 27.00 16.21 -10.78
C CYS A 378 25.61 15.80 -11.27
N LEU A 379 24.60 16.15 -10.47
CA LEU A 379 23.21 16.08 -10.87
C LEU A 379 22.89 17.29 -11.77
N PHE A 380 22.19 17.03 -12.86
CA PHE A 380 21.70 18.04 -13.79
C PHE A 380 20.18 18.00 -13.84
N ILE A 381 19.55 19.15 -13.92
CA ILE A 381 18.13 19.30 -14.23
C ILE A 381 17.99 20.18 -15.48
N ASN A 382 17.31 19.67 -16.51
CA ASN A 382 17.09 20.34 -17.80
C ASN A 382 18.40 20.90 -18.40
N GLY A 383 19.49 20.12 -18.31
CA GLY A 383 20.80 20.47 -18.83
C GLY A 383 21.61 21.45 -17.99
N GLN A 384 21.10 21.92 -16.85
CA GLN A 384 21.80 22.79 -15.92
C GLN A 384 22.28 22.03 -14.68
N PRO A 385 23.54 22.25 -14.20
CA PRO A 385 24.00 21.58 -12.99
C PRO A 385 23.20 22.05 -11.78
N LEU A 386 22.73 21.08 -10.98
CA LEU A 386 22.01 21.32 -9.75
C LEU A 386 23.01 21.52 -8.61
N LYS A 387 22.92 22.66 -7.93
CA LYS A 387 23.62 22.91 -6.67
C LYS A 387 22.64 22.60 -5.53
N LEU A 388 23.07 21.70 -4.65
CA LEU A 388 22.35 21.32 -3.43
C LEU A 388 22.81 22.15 -2.26
#